data_31cfee27055e5f505216ff313ef120d1
#
_entry.id   31cfee27055e5f505216ff313ef120d1
#
_cell.length_a   1.000
_cell.length_b   1.000
_cell.length_c   1.000
_cell.angle_alpha   90.00
_cell.angle_beta   90.00
_cell.angle_gamma   90.00
#
_symmetry.space_group_name_H-M   'P 1'
#
loop_
_entity.id
_entity.type
_entity.pdbx_description
1 polymer ?
#
loop_
_entity_poly.entity_id
_entity_poly.type
_entity_poly.pdbx_seq_one_letter_code
_entity_poly.pdbx_strand_id
1 'polypeptide(L)'
;GFNIVRRNLFYESRGGLVCRHGHNNIIDSNVIIGNHLPATLGIRIINQGHTVSNNYVESVTGKGSGAAFILRMGVYERPNTSEDYEDEKLKSYHRAADIDIAFNTFVDCTELNFGDGRGDKEPRNVRFAHNRIYSPNTVPNIKISNPTIFPGITFINNFCQFKNNESPNIKGFQITTFNIEQIKAQRHQAVSPMDCGTSWHNVELSEMKTLTELMN
;
A
#
# COMPACT_ATOMS: atom_id res chain seq x y z
N GLY A 1 -17.79 6.67 2.40
CA GLY A 1 -17.17 6.05 1.22
C GLY A 1 -17.10 7.00 0.05
N PHE A 2 -16.51 6.55 -1.07
CA PHE A 2 -16.36 7.32 -2.31
C PHE A 2 -15.46 8.56 -2.19
N ASN A 3 -14.49 8.53 -1.27
CA ASN A 3 -13.50 9.59 -1.17
C ASN A 3 -12.36 9.34 -2.17
N ILE A 4 -11.81 10.43 -2.66
CA ILE A 4 -10.58 10.41 -3.48
C ILE A 4 -9.48 11.10 -2.68
N VAL A 5 -8.42 10.35 -2.37
CA VAL A 5 -7.20 10.85 -1.74
C VAL A 5 -6.10 10.80 -2.79
N ARG A 6 -5.72 11.93 -3.32
CA ARG A 6 -4.85 12.00 -4.50
C ARG A 6 -3.83 13.12 -4.40
N ARG A 7 -2.60 12.84 -4.84
CA ARG A 7 -1.51 13.84 -4.96
C ARG A 7 -1.19 14.53 -3.64
N ASN A 8 -1.21 13.78 -2.54
CA ASN A 8 -0.80 14.29 -1.24
C ASN A 8 0.61 13.81 -0.90
N LEU A 9 1.34 14.61 -0.14
CA LEU A 9 2.57 14.23 0.51
C LEU A 9 2.31 13.94 2.00
N PHE A 10 2.68 12.75 2.43
CA PHE A 10 2.73 12.34 3.84
C PHE A 10 4.21 12.20 4.21
N TYR A 11 4.72 13.14 4.96
CA TYR A 11 6.12 13.18 5.35
C TYR A 11 6.27 12.87 6.84
N GLU A 12 7.07 11.85 7.16
CA GLU A 12 7.37 11.41 8.53
C GLU A 12 6.12 11.16 9.39
N SER A 13 5.03 10.76 8.75
CA SER A 13 3.73 10.59 9.42
C SER A 13 3.64 9.27 10.18
N ARG A 14 3.27 9.35 11.45
CA ARG A 14 2.94 8.16 12.25
C ARG A 14 1.58 7.55 11.89
N GLY A 15 0.70 8.33 11.30
CA GLY A 15 -0.63 7.89 10.86
C GLY A 15 -0.65 7.30 9.47
N GLY A 16 0.24 7.75 8.58
CA GLY A 16 0.22 7.41 7.18
C GLY A 16 -1.15 7.67 6.55
N LEU A 17 -1.51 6.88 5.55
CA LEU A 17 -2.82 6.91 4.90
C LEU A 17 -3.63 5.69 5.33
N VAL A 18 -4.73 5.91 6.04
CA VAL A 18 -5.55 4.82 6.60
C VAL A 18 -6.99 4.90 6.13
N CYS A 19 -7.43 3.92 5.36
CA CYS A 19 -8.84 3.66 5.10
C CYS A 19 -9.40 2.77 6.21
N ARG A 20 -9.88 3.39 7.28
CA ARG A 20 -10.35 2.66 8.48
C ARG A 20 -11.81 2.24 8.39
N HIS A 21 -12.66 3.14 7.99
CA HIS A 21 -14.11 2.93 7.80
C HIS A 21 -14.53 3.46 6.43
N GLY A 22 -15.69 3.05 5.98
CA GLY A 22 -16.19 3.40 4.65
C GLY A 22 -15.68 2.44 3.57
N HIS A 23 -16.05 2.70 2.33
CA HIS A 23 -15.81 1.81 1.20
C HIS A 23 -15.63 2.61 -0.09
N ASN A 24 -15.17 1.94 -1.16
CA ASN A 24 -15.04 2.51 -2.50
C ASN A 24 -14.23 3.83 -2.53
N ASN A 25 -13.13 3.88 -1.75
CA ASN A 25 -12.23 5.02 -1.80
C ASN A 25 -11.15 4.78 -2.86
N ILE A 26 -10.73 5.86 -3.49
CA ILE A 26 -9.62 5.89 -4.44
C ILE A 26 -8.43 6.55 -3.77
N ILE A 27 -7.32 5.83 -3.69
CA ILE A 27 -6.04 6.27 -3.14
C ILE A 27 -5.05 6.24 -4.29
N ASP A 28 -4.80 7.40 -4.89
CA ASP A 28 -4.07 7.47 -6.14
C ASP A 28 -2.99 8.56 -6.12
N SER A 29 -1.82 8.22 -6.63
CA SER A 29 -0.74 9.19 -6.86
C SER A 29 -0.31 9.97 -5.60
N ASN A 30 -0.29 9.33 -4.42
CA ASN A 30 0.22 9.93 -3.20
C ASN A 30 1.69 9.56 -2.98
N VAL A 31 2.40 10.43 -2.27
CA VAL A 31 3.76 10.20 -1.78
C VAL A 31 3.74 10.02 -0.29
N ILE A 32 4.42 8.99 0.19
CA ILE A 32 4.59 8.72 1.61
C ILE A 32 6.08 8.51 1.85
N ILE A 33 6.69 9.36 2.66
CA ILE A 33 8.11 9.30 2.99
C ILE A 33 8.26 9.12 4.49
N GLY A 34 8.81 7.99 4.90
CA GLY A 34 9.04 7.67 6.31
C GLY A 34 10.40 8.15 6.84
N ASN A 35 11.33 8.44 5.93
CA ASN A 35 12.68 8.91 6.24
C ASN A 35 13.42 8.04 7.26
N HIS A 36 13.17 6.74 7.26
CA HIS A 36 13.67 5.75 8.22
C HIS A 36 13.33 6.03 9.70
N LEU A 37 12.43 6.97 9.97
CA LEU A 37 12.01 7.24 11.34
C LEU A 37 11.15 6.10 11.90
N PRO A 38 11.34 5.74 13.17
CA PRO A 38 10.54 4.71 13.81
C PRO A 38 9.06 5.14 13.91
N ALA A 39 8.18 4.16 13.79
CA ALA A 39 6.73 4.33 13.86
C ALA A 39 6.09 5.13 12.71
N THR A 40 6.81 5.42 11.64
CA THR A 40 6.19 5.90 10.41
C THR A 40 5.39 4.77 9.76
N LEU A 41 4.24 5.09 9.16
CA LEU A 41 3.30 4.15 8.57
C LEU A 41 3.02 4.53 7.12
N GLY A 42 2.87 3.52 6.26
CA GLY A 42 2.51 3.72 4.86
C GLY A 42 1.00 3.74 4.62
N ILE A 43 0.50 2.80 3.83
CA ILE A 43 -0.90 2.70 3.44
C ILE A 43 -1.54 1.52 4.17
N ARG A 44 -2.64 1.77 4.88
CA ARG A 44 -3.43 0.72 5.54
C ARG A 44 -4.84 0.66 4.99
N ILE A 45 -5.21 -0.51 4.52
CA ILE A 45 -6.50 -0.77 3.88
C ILE A 45 -7.34 -1.71 4.74
N ILE A 46 -8.55 -1.29 5.01
CA ILE A 46 -9.59 -2.00 5.76
C ILE A 46 -10.89 -1.80 4.98
N ASN A 47 -11.82 -2.75 5.05
CA ASN A 47 -13.10 -2.74 4.34
C ASN A 47 -12.94 -2.98 2.83
N GLN A 48 -13.88 -2.55 2.01
CA GLN A 48 -14.00 -3.05 0.64
C GLN A 48 -14.13 -1.99 -0.45
N GLY A 49 -13.94 -2.46 -1.69
CA GLY A 49 -14.16 -1.68 -2.89
C GLY A 49 -13.11 -0.59 -3.13
N HIS A 50 -11.94 -0.67 -2.49
CA HIS A 50 -10.92 0.36 -2.62
C HIS A 50 -10.05 0.15 -3.87
N THR A 51 -9.64 1.25 -4.48
CA THR A 51 -8.57 1.29 -5.49
C THR A 51 -7.37 2.00 -4.90
N VAL A 52 -6.21 1.35 -4.93
CA VAL A 52 -4.94 1.87 -4.43
C VAL A 52 -3.93 1.83 -5.56
N SER A 53 -3.66 2.95 -6.20
CA SER A 53 -2.88 2.98 -7.41
C SER A 53 -1.85 4.11 -7.46
N ASN A 54 -0.75 3.85 -8.17
CA ASN A 54 0.26 4.87 -8.50
C ASN A 54 0.88 5.57 -7.27
N ASN A 55 0.78 5.00 -6.08
CA ASN A 55 1.36 5.61 -4.90
C ASN A 55 2.86 5.28 -4.79
N TYR A 56 3.62 6.21 -4.26
CA TYR A 56 5.04 6.06 -3.95
C TYR A 56 5.24 6.06 -2.44
N VAL A 57 5.84 4.99 -1.91
CA VAL A 57 6.09 4.81 -0.48
C VAL A 57 7.57 4.55 -0.28
N GLU A 58 8.25 5.37 0.52
CA GLU A 58 9.69 5.27 0.70
C GLU A 58 10.08 5.33 2.16
N SER A 59 11.08 4.50 2.51
CA SER A 59 11.79 4.53 3.81
C SER A 59 10.87 4.42 5.03
N VAL A 60 9.77 3.68 4.88
CA VAL A 60 8.88 3.33 5.98
C VAL A 60 9.42 2.08 6.68
N THR A 61 9.77 2.24 7.97
CA THR A 61 10.44 1.20 8.76
C THR A 61 9.54 0.46 9.74
N GLY A 62 8.27 0.84 9.83
CA GLY A 62 7.29 0.19 10.69
C GLY A 62 7.01 -1.26 10.29
N LYS A 63 6.51 -2.03 11.26
CA LYS A 63 6.12 -3.45 11.09
C LYS A 63 4.73 -3.70 11.65
N GLY A 64 4.13 -4.83 11.30
CA GLY A 64 2.77 -5.17 11.71
C GLY A 64 1.78 -4.09 11.30
N SER A 65 1.07 -3.52 12.25
CA SER A 65 0.10 -2.43 11.98
C SER A 65 0.75 -1.10 11.58
N GLY A 66 2.08 -1.02 11.55
CA GLY A 66 2.86 0.14 11.09
C GLY A 66 3.60 -0.09 9.78
N ALA A 67 3.40 -1.19 9.08
CA ALA A 67 4.12 -1.52 7.85
C ALA A 67 3.87 -0.51 6.71
N ALA A 68 4.73 -0.57 5.68
CA ALA A 68 4.61 0.31 4.51
C ALA A 68 3.33 0.09 3.72
N PHE A 69 2.87 -1.16 3.69
CA PHE A 69 1.55 -1.52 3.18
C PHE A 69 0.89 -2.52 4.12
N ILE A 70 -0.39 -2.32 4.40
CA ILE A 70 -1.16 -3.19 5.28
C ILE A 70 -2.53 -3.44 4.70
N LEU A 71 -2.84 -4.71 4.46
CA LEU A 71 -4.18 -5.20 4.20
C LEU A 71 -4.68 -5.93 5.44
N ARG A 72 -5.75 -5.44 6.06
CA ARG A 72 -6.20 -6.00 7.33
C ARG A 72 -7.24 -7.12 7.18
N MET A 73 -7.21 -8.02 8.15
CA MET A 73 -8.30 -8.96 8.41
C MET A 73 -9.54 -8.22 8.93
N GLY A 74 -10.72 -8.68 8.59
CA GLY A 74 -11.97 -8.16 9.11
C GLY A 74 -12.47 -8.93 10.33
N VAL A 75 -13.33 -8.27 11.10
CA VAL A 75 -14.11 -8.90 12.20
C VAL A 75 -15.50 -9.27 11.69
N TYR A 76 -16.03 -8.46 10.78
CA TYR A 76 -17.38 -8.65 10.23
C TYR A 76 -17.36 -8.73 8.70
N GLU A 77 -18.33 -9.47 8.17
CA GLU A 77 -18.74 -9.29 6.77
C GLU A 77 -19.40 -7.92 6.61
N ARG A 78 -19.32 -7.35 5.42
CA ARG A 78 -20.12 -6.16 5.13
C ARG A 78 -21.59 -6.54 5.14
N PRO A 79 -22.45 -5.74 5.81
CA PRO A 79 -23.89 -5.90 5.68
C PRO A 79 -24.34 -5.73 4.23
N ASN A 80 -25.30 -6.53 3.81
CA ASN A 80 -25.85 -6.45 2.44
C ASN A 80 -26.78 -5.26 2.26
N THR A 81 -27.37 -4.75 3.34
CA THR A 81 -28.32 -3.65 3.34
C THR A 81 -27.97 -2.61 4.40
N SER A 82 -28.52 -1.40 4.26
CA SER A 82 -28.35 -0.34 5.26
C SER A 82 -29.03 -0.65 6.60
N GLU A 83 -30.01 -1.53 6.60
CA GLU A 83 -30.75 -1.94 7.78
C GLU A 83 -29.95 -2.87 8.69
N ASP A 84 -28.91 -3.52 8.13
CA ASP A 84 -28.02 -4.40 8.88
C ASP A 84 -26.93 -3.65 9.65
N TYR A 85 -26.89 -2.32 9.58
CA TYR A 85 -25.89 -1.52 10.28
C TYR A 85 -26.29 -1.28 11.73
N GLU A 86 -25.97 -2.23 12.59
CA GLU A 86 -25.98 -1.99 14.04
C GLU A 86 -24.80 -1.11 14.44
N ASP A 87 -25.00 -0.20 15.39
CA ASP A 87 -24.00 0.76 15.86
C ASP A 87 -22.67 0.11 16.29
N GLU A 88 -22.73 -1.09 16.86
CA GLU A 88 -21.54 -1.82 17.26
C GLU A 88 -20.71 -2.33 16.07
N LYS A 89 -21.37 -2.72 14.98
CA LYS A 89 -20.71 -3.17 13.75
C LYS A 89 -20.03 -2.03 13.01
N LEU A 90 -20.56 -0.81 13.12
CA LEU A 90 -19.95 0.39 12.55
C LEU A 90 -18.60 0.73 13.21
N LYS A 91 -18.39 0.32 14.47
CA LYS A 91 -17.15 0.56 15.21
C LYS A 91 -16.05 -0.45 14.88
N SER A 92 -16.38 -1.53 14.20
CA SER A 92 -15.46 -2.62 13.89
C SER A 92 -15.02 -2.62 12.42
N TYR A 93 -14.06 -3.47 12.12
CA TYR A 93 -13.49 -3.59 10.78
C TYR A 93 -14.23 -4.65 9.98
N HIS A 94 -14.78 -4.27 8.86
CA HIS A 94 -15.34 -5.20 7.91
C HIS A 94 -14.23 -5.88 7.10
N ARG A 95 -14.54 -7.02 6.51
CA ARG A 95 -13.64 -7.76 5.62
C ARG A 95 -13.06 -6.85 4.54
N ALA A 96 -11.77 -6.92 4.32
CA ALA A 96 -11.16 -6.35 3.13
C ALA A 96 -11.56 -7.18 1.91
N ALA A 97 -12.31 -6.58 0.99
CA ALA A 97 -12.83 -7.30 -0.18
C ALA A 97 -12.94 -6.38 -1.42
N ASP A 98 -12.88 -7.00 -2.60
CA ASP A 98 -13.07 -6.30 -3.87
C ASP A 98 -12.14 -5.09 -4.02
N ILE A 99 -10.83 -5.31 -3.82
CA ILE A 99 -9.81 -4.26 -3.76
C ILE A 99 -8.79 -4.46 -4.86
N ASP A 100 -8.48 -3.38 -5.55
CA ASP A 100 -7.40 -3.33 -6.53
C ASP A 100 -6.22 -2.50 -6.02
N ILE A 101 -5.03 -3.12 -5.97
CA ILE A 101 -3.78 -2.50 -5.49
C ILE A 101 -2.77 -2.66 -6.60
N ALA A 102 -2.59 -1.61 -7.42
CA ALA A 102 -1.80 -1.74 -8.63
C ALA A 102 -0.89 -0.53 -8.88
N PHE A 103 0.23 -0.79 -9.54
CA PHE A 103 1.17 0.24 -10.00
C PHE A 103 1.79 1.09 -8.87
N ASN A 104 1.80 0.57 -7.63
CA ASN A 104 2.44 1.27 -6.52
C ASN A 104 3.94 0.94 -6.50
N THR A 105 4.72 1.87 -5.97
CA THR A 105 6.18 1.74 -5.83
C THR A 105 6.55 1.83 -4.35
N PHE A 106 7.25 0.82 -3.84
CA PHE A 106 7.75 0.74 -2.47
C PHE A 106 9.28 0.74 -2.51
N VAL A 107 9.91 1.70 -1.84
CA VAL A 107 11.36 1.89 -1.85
C VAL A 107 11.92 1.83 -0.43
N ASP A 108 12.88 0.96 -0.18
CA ASP A 108 13.57 0.79 1.11
C ASP A 108 12.61 0.68 2.31
N CYS A 109 11.52 -0.03 2.11
CA CYS A 109 10.52 -0.31 3.12
C CYS A 109 10.83 -1.61 3.87
N THR A 110 10.46 -1.69 5.15
CA THR A 110 10.76 -2.87 5.97
C THR A 110 9.77 -4.00 5.78
N GLU A 111 8.47 -3.68 5.64
CA GLU A 111 7.43 -4.71 5.60
C GLU A 111 6.23 -4.31 4.74
N LEU A 112 5.72 -5.27 3.97
CA LEU A 112 4.39 -5.27 3.38
C LEU A 112 3.60 -6.41 4.04
N ASN A 113 2.44 -6.11 4.64
CA ASN A 113 1.70 -7.06 5.47
C ASN A 113 0.30 -7.32 4.92
N PHE A 114 0.06 -8.55 4.54
CA PHE A 114 -1.22 -9.02 4.01
C PHE A 114 -1.89 -9.93 5.04
N GLY A 115 -2.95 -9.44 5.67
CA GLY A 115 -3.70 -10.16 6.69
C GLY A 115 -3.35 -9.77 8.13
N ASP A 116 -2.94 -8.52 8.35
CA ASP A 116 -2.72 -7.99 9.70
C ASP A 116 -4.05 -7.87 10.46
N GLY A 117 -3.98 -8.04 11.77
CA GLY A 117 -5.10 -7.79 12.67
C GLY A 117 -5.62 -9.03 13.40
N ARG A 118 -6.64 -8.80 14.23
CA ARG A 118 -7.23 -9.82 15.10
C ARG A 118 -8.52 -10.43 14.56
N GLY A 119 -8.94 -10.01 13.37
CA GLY A 119 -10.16 -10.53 12.76
C GLY A 119 -9.97 -11.97 12.25
N ASP A 120 -11.08 -12.65 12.03
CA ASP A 120 -11.17 -13.99 11.45
C ASP A 120 -11.65 -13.97 9.99
N LYS A 121 -12.03 -12.79 9.48
CA LYS A 121 -12.49 -12.62 8.09
C LYS A 121 -11.32 -12.27 7.20
N GLU A 122 -10.84 -13.26 6.48
CA GLU A 122 -9.74 -13.14 5.53
C GLU A 122 -10.09 -12.23 4.35
N PRO A 123 -9.12 -11.53 3.77
CA PRO A 123 -9.34 -10.77 2.53
C PRO A 123 -9.97 -11.64 1.43
N ARG A 124 -10.82 -11.03 0.60
CA ARG A 124 -11.50 -11.70 -0.50
C ARG A 124 -11.47 -10.85 -1.76
N ASN A 125 -11.20 -11.50 -2.91
CA ASN A 125 -11.16 -10.83 -4.22
C ASN A 125 -10.28 -9.58 -4.21
N VAL A 126 -9.06 -9.72 -3.71
CA VAL A 126 -8.05 -8.67 -3.68
C VAL A 126 -7.01 -8.93 -4.75
N ARG A 127 -6.72 -7.95 -5.57
CA ARG A 127 -5.67 -8.01 -6.58
C ARG A 127 -4.51 -7.10 -6.17
N PHE A 128 -3.32 -7.67 -6.04
CA PHE A 128 -2.06 -6.94 -5.86
C PHE A 128 -1.20 -7.15 -7.12
N ALA A 129 -1.16 -6.14 -8.01
CA ALA A 129 -0.65 -6.32 -9.36
C ALA A 129 0.25 -5.18 -9.83
N HIS A 130 1.27 -5.54 -10.62
CA HIS A 130 2.15 -4.57 -11.29
C HIS A 130 2.81 -3.55 -10.34
N ASN A 131 3.01 -3.93 -9.08
CA ASN A 131 3.71 -3.08 -8.11
C ASN A 131 5.22 -3.28 -8.23
N ARG A 132 5.99 -2.25 -7.85
CA ARG A 132 7.45 -2.28 -7.77
C ARG A 132 7.89 -2.25 -6.30
N ILE A 133 8.82 -3.12 -5.94
CA ILE A 133 9.38 -3.17 -4.60
C ILE A 133 10.91 -3.16 -4.72
N TYR A 134 11.52 -2.07 -4.32
CA TYR A 134 12.95 -1.83 -4.42
C TYR A 134 13.59 -1.69 -3.04
N SER A 135 14.42 -2.63 -2.65
CA SER A 135 15.16 -2.64 -1.39
C SER A 135 16.52 -3.32 -1.56
N PRO A 136 17.48 -2.69 -2.26
CA PRO A 136 18.73 -3.36 -2.68
C PRO A 136 19.66 -3.70 -1.50
N ASN A 137 19.48 -3.06 -0.37
CA ASN A 137 20.31 -3.26 0.82
C ASN A 137 19.65 -4.19 1.85
N THR A 138 18.40 -4.51 1.70
CA THR A 138 17.61 -5.34 2.63
C THR A 138 16.70 -6.30 1.87
N VAL A 139 16.14 -7.25 2.58
CA VAL A 139 15.04 -8.06 2.09
C VAL A 139 13.80 -7.65 2.90
N PRO A 140 12.85 -6.92 2.30
CA PRO A 140 11.64 -6.55 2.99
C PRO A 140 10.83 -7.80 3.35
N ASN A 141 10.19 -7.76 4.50
CA ASN A 141 9.28 -8.82 4.91
C ASN A 141 7.95 -8.69 4.15
N ILE A 142 7.73 -9.55 3.17
CA ILE A 142 6.42 -9.69 2.54
C ILE A 142 5.63 -10.72 3.33
N LYS A 143 4.92 -10.24 4.35
CA LYS A 143 4.20 -11.08 5.29
C LYS A 143 2.81 -11.41 4.78
N ILE A 144 2.55 -12.69 4.56
CA ILE A 144 1.22 -13.24 4.30
C ILE A 144 0.87 -14.08 5.53
N SER A 145 -0.16 -13.70 6.26
CA SER A 145 -0.48 -14.27 7.57
C SER A 145 -0.75 -15.79 7.52
N ASN A 146 -1.30 -16.27 6.42
CA ASN A 146 -1.43 -17.70 6.18
C ASN A 146 -1.49 -17.99 4.67
N PRO A 147 -0.38 -18.36 4.03
CA PRO A 147 -0.34 -18.56 2.58
C PRO A 147 -1.27 -19.67 2.07
N THR A 148 -1.62 -20.62 2.92
CA THR A 148 -2.47 -21.77 2.53
C THR A 148 -3.95 -21.45 2.65
N ILE A 149 -4.33 -20.46 3.44
CA ILE A 149 -5.72 -20.08 3.70
C ILE A 149 -6.10 -18.77 2.99
N PHE A 150 -5.16 -18.09 2.30
CA PHE A 150 -5.42 -16.86 1.57
C PHE A 150 -5.70 -17.06 0.07
N PRO A 151 -6.73 -17.80 -0.33
CA PRO A 151 -7.13 -17.84 -1.75
C PRO A 151 -7.71 -16.47 -2.19
N GLY A 152 -7.98 -15.56 -1.25
CA GLY A 152 -8.63 -14.30 -1.52
C GLY A 152 -7.73 -13.19 -2.04
N ILE A 153 -6.40 -13.40 -2.10
CA ILE A 153 -5.45 -12.43 -2.66
C ILE A 153 -4.75 -13.01 -3.88
N THR A 154 -4.83 -12.31 -4.99
CA THR A 154 -4.12 -12.68 -6.23
C THR A 154 -2.95 -11.72 -6.45
N PHE A 155 -1.73 -12.26 -6.52
CA PHE A 155 -0.52 -11.52 -6.87
C PHE A 155 -0.23 -11.70 -8.36
N ILE A 156 -0.05 -10.58 -9.11
CA ILE A 156 0.14 -10.62 -10.56
C ILE A 156 1.26 -9.67 -10.95
N ASN A 157 2.30 -10.18 -11.61
CA ASN A 157 3.34 -9.38 -12.24
C ASN A 157 3.90 -8.27 -11.34
N ASN A 158 4.17 -8.57 -10.08
CA ASN A 158 4.87 -7.65 -9.20
C ASN A 158 6.37 -7.82 -9.39
N PHE A 159 7.10 -6.72 -9.48
CA PHE A 159 8.53 -6.70 -9.72
C PHE A 159 9.28 -6.29 -8.46
N CYS A 160 10.34 -7.01 -8.14
CA CYS A 160 11.14 -6.69 -6.97
C CYS A 160 12.65 -6.78 -7.24
N GLN A 161 13.39 -5.93 -6.55
CA GLN A 161 14.84 -6.00 -6.43
C GLN A 161 15.20 -5.92 -4.95
N PHE A 162 15.70 -7.02 -4.41
CA PHE A 162 16.11 -7.13 -3.02
C PHE A 162 17.62 -7.37 -2.93
N LYS A 163 18.17 -7.27 -1.74
CA LYS A 163 19.55 -7.61 -1.45
C LYS A 163 19.87 -9.00 -1.99
N ASN A 164 21.01 -9.14 -2.66
CA ASN A 164 21.48 -10.38 -3.27
C ASN A 164 20.51 -11.01 -4.30
N ASN A 165 19.56 -10.24 -4.83
CA ASN A 165 18.49 -10.73 -5.71
C ASN A 165 17.66 -11.87 -5.06
N GLU A 166 17.49 -11.84 -3.75
CA GLU A 166 16.63 -12.80 -3.06
C GLU A 166 15.19 -12.70 -3.56
N SER A 167 14.57 -13.86 -3.75
CA SER A 167 13.16 -13.94 -4.15
C SER A 167 12.25 -14.04 -2.92
N PRO A 168 11.11 -13.34 -2.89
CA PRO A 168 10.13 -13.54 -1.83
C PRO A 168 9.48 -14.93 -1.89
N ASN A 169 9.75 -15.73 -2.93
CA ASN A 169 9.19 -17.05 -3.18
C ASN A 169 7.64 -17.09 -3.14
N ILE A 170 7.03 -16.03 -3.63
CA ILE A 170 5.58 -15.86 -3.74
C ILE A 170 5.21 -15.83 -5.21
N LYS A 171 4.25 -16.68 -5.62
CA LYS A 171 3.74 -16.66 -7.00
C LYS A 171 3.22 -15.27 -7.36
N GLY A 172 3.61 -14.76 -8.52
CA GLY A 172 3.22 -13.43 -9.00
C GLY A 172 4.20 -12.31 -8.65
N PHE A 173 5.35 -12.66 -8.03
CA PHE A 173 6.50 -11.78 -7.87
C PHE A 173 7.64 -12.23 -8.78
N GLN A 174 8.35 -11.27 -9.35
CA GLN A 174 9.47 -11.50 -10.28
C GLN A 174 10.65 -10.64 -9.86
N ILE A 175 11.84 -11.26 -9.82
CA ILE A 175 13.07 -10.51 -9.60
C ILE A 175 13.44 -9.77 -10.89
N THR A 176 13.82 -8.50 -10.73
CA THR A 176 14.28 -7.65 -11.83
C THR A 176 15.34 -6.69 -11.31
N THR A 177 16.04 -6.02 -12.22
CA THR A 177 16.96 -4.94 -11.88
C THR A 177 16.29 -3.61 -12.20
N PHE A 178 16.27 -2.72 -11.22
CA PHE A 178 15.76 -1.37 -11.40
C PHE A 178 16.87 -0.34 -11.50
N ASN A 179 16.67 0.67 -12.31
CA ASN A 179 17.45 1.89 -12.22
C ASN A 179 16.82 2.77 -11.11
N ILE A 180 17.54 2.96 -10.00
CA ILE A 180 17.04 3.71 -8.83
C ILE A 180 16.72 5.16 -9.17
N GLU A 181 17.52 5.79 -10.03
CA GLU A 181 17.28 7.18 -10.42
C GLU A 181 15.95 7.31 -11.20
N GLN A 182 15.66 6.34 -12.06
CA GLN A 182 14.36 6.28 -12.74
C GLN A 182 13.20 6.03 -11.77
N ILE A 183 13.39 5.15 -10.77
CA ILE A 183 12.36 4.90 -9.76
C ILE A 183 12.10 6.16 -8.94
N LYS A 184 13.15 6.84 -8.47
CA LYS A 184 13.03 8.08 -7.68
C LYS A 184 12.50 9.23 -8.52
N ALA A 185 12.88 9.34 -9.78
CA ALA A 185 12.34 10.34 -10.69
C ALA A 185 10.84 10.19 -10.92
N GLN A 186 10.30 8.99 -10.78
CA GLN A 186 8.85 8.76 -10.87
C GLN A 186 8.04 9.48 -9.79
N ARG A 187 8.68 9.93 -8.69
CA ARG A 187 8.03 10.84 -7.74
C ARG A 187 7.51 12.10 -8.42
N HIS A 188 8.15 12.52 -9.47
CA HIS A 188 8.00 13.84 -10.08
C HIS A 188 7.45 13.82 -11.50
N GLN A 189 7.30 12.65 -12.08
CA GLN A 189 6.90 12.50 -13.47
C GLN A 189 5.55 11.76 -13.57
N ALA A 190 4.73 12.20 -14.52
CA ALA A 190 3.56 11.44 -14.92
C ALA A 190 4.02 10.20 -15.66
N VAL A 191 3.93 9.05 -15.03
CA VAL A 191 4.22 7.75 -15.63
C VAL A 191 2.91 7.07 -15.97
N SER A 192 2.84 6.41 -17.11
CA SER A 192 1.68 5.61 -17.46
C SER A 192 1.46 4.50 -16.44
N PRO A 193 0.24 4.29 -15.95
CA PRO A 193 -0.08 3.15 -15.08
C PRO A 193 0.32 1.80 -15.67
N MET A 194 0.42 1.70 -17.00
CA MET A 194 0.84 0.48 -17.71
C MET A 194 2.33 0.16 -17.51
N ASP A 195 3.13 1.12 -17.08
CA ASP A 195 4.58 0.96 -16.94
C ASP A 195 5.00 0.32 -15.61
N CYS A 196 4.09 -0.22 -14.84
CA CYS A 196 4.33 -0.81 -13.51
C CYS A 196 5.05 0.16 -12.57
N GLY A 197 4.34 0.77 -11.68
CA GLY A 197 4.90 1.70 -10.69
C GLY A 197 4.13 3.00 -10.59
N THR A 198 4.75 3.99 -10.01
CA THR A 198 4.10 5.26 -9.70
C THR A 198 3.88 6.11 -10.93
N SER A 199 2.66 6.52 -11.15
CA SER A 199 2.27 7.53 -12.11
C SER A 199 1.97 8.85 -11.39
N TRP A 200 2.81 9.83 -11.60
CA TRP A 200 2.67 11.16 -11.01
C TRP A 200 2.14 12.13 -12.04
N HIS A 201 0.88 12.45 -11.95
CA HIS A 201 0.30 13.46 -12.81
C HIS A 201 0.52 14.85 -12.20
N ASN A 202 1.49 15.60 -12.70
CA ASN A 202 1.68 17.03 -12.43
C ASN A 202 2.01 17.44 -10.97
N VAL A 203 2.77 16.65 -10.22
CA VAL A 203 3.43 17.15 -9.02
C VAL A 203 4.80 17.68 -9.42
N GLU A 204 5.00 18.97 -9.41
CA GLU A 204 6.28 19.58 -9.72
C GLU A 204 7.26 19.45 -8.54
N LEU A 205 8.54 19.29 -8.86
CA LEU A 205 9.62 19.16 -7.87
C LEU A 205 9.67 20.40 -6.94
N SER A 206 9.32 21.56 -7.46
CA SER A 206 9.22 22.82 -6.74
C SER A 206 8.18 22.79 -5.63
N GLU A 207 7.01 22.18 -5.89
CA GLU A 207 5.95 22.06 -4.89
C GLU A 207 6.36 21.15 -3.73
N MET A 208 7.08 20.06 -4.03
CA MET A 208 7.58 19.16 -2.98
C MET A 208 8.68 19.79 -2.13
N LYS A 209 9.57 20.58 -2.72
CA LYS A 209 10.59 21.31 -1.96
C LYS A 209 9.96 22.33 -1.02
N THR A 210 8.96 23.05 -1.49
CA THR A 210 8.25 24.03 -0.66
C THR A 210 7.57 23.39 0.54
N LEU A 211 6.93 22.22 0.35
CA LEU A 211 6.33 21.47 1.46
C LEU A 211 7.38 20.95 2.43
N THR A 212 8.51 20.47 1.95
CA THR A 212 9.61 20.00 2.80
C THR A 212 10.28 21.15 3.57
N GLU A 213 10.41 22.32 2.97
CA GLU A 213 10.96 23.51 3.60
C GLU A 213 10.04 24.12 4.66
N LEU A 214 8.73 23.95 4.53
CA LEU A 214 7.75 24.40 5.52
C LEU A 214 7.66 23.46 6.74
N MET A 215 8.24 22.25 6.66
CA MET A 215 8.23 21.25 7.72
C MET A 215 9.54 21.20 8.54
N ASN A 216 10.54 21.98 8.15
CA ASN A 216 11.80 22.18 8.87
C ASN A 216 11.80 23.56 9.56
#